data_09b5890deec7cf9168d20a8093def755
#
_entry.id   09b5890deec7cf9168d20a8093def755
#
_cell.length_a   1.000
_cell.length_b   1.000
_cell.length_c   1.000
_cell.angle_alpha   90.00
_cell.angle_beta   90.00
_cell.angle_gamma   90.00
#
_symmetry.space_group_name_H-M   'P 1'
#
loop_
_entity.id
_entity.type
_entity.pdbx_description
1 polymer ?
#
loop_
_entity_poly.entity_id
_entity_poly.type
_entity_poly.pdbx_seq_one_letter_code
_entity_poly.pdbx_strand_id
1 'polypeptide(L)'
;EIADGDWSSDVCSSDLGYLAGRVIFGDVGGQVMSLFIALLLVSTVSAMVYLGPRVTQAMGEDSHMLRWLATTNDDGIPVNSVLFQMALALGFIYTSTFEQVFIYTGFTLTLSMMLTVAGVFVLRWRMPEVERPYRTWGYPVPPLLFLAVNAWILVYVFVDKPTESLVGLGIVGVGVLLYLASRWFIAEETASEPAG
;
A
#
# COMPACT_ATOMS: atom_id res chain seq x y z
N GLU A 1 -5.81 40.31 -1.45
CA GLU A 1 -4.41 40.09 -1.90
C GLU A 1 -3.92 38.69 -1.50
N ILE A 2 -4.70 37.64 -1.87
CA ILE A 2 -4.40 36.22 -1.67
C ILE A 2 -4.46 35.48 -3.02
N ALA A 3 -4.26 36.17 -4.13
CA ALA A 3 -4.60 35.64 -5.46
C ALA A 3 -3.42 35.40 -6.41
N ASP A 4 -2.18 35.47 -5.96
CA ASP A 4 -1.00 35.11 -6.77
C ASP A 4 -0.02 34.20 -6.03
N GLY A 5 -0.53 33.19 -5.33
CA GLY A 5 0.24 32.03 -4.89
C GLY A 5 0.27 31.02 -6.00
N ASP A 6 1.43 30.80 -6.56
CA ASP A 6 1.76 29.66 -7.42
C ASP A 6 1.28 28.38 -6.73
N TRP A 7 0.18 27.82 -7.19
CA TRP A 7 -0.39 26.55 -6.68
C TRP A 7 0.42 25.36 -7.19
N SER A 8 1.74 25.56 -7.33
CA SER A 8 2.65 24.51 -7.64
C SER A 8 2.74 23.58 -6.43
N SER A 9 2.33 22.36 -6.62
CA SER A 9 2.65 21.04 -6.01
C SER A 9 3.25 20.94 -4.58
N ASP A 10 3.60 22.03 -3.93
CA ASP A 10 4.28 22.06 -2.63
C ASP A 10 3.34 22.19 -1.43
N VAL A 11 2.02 22.22 -1.65
CA VAL A 11 1.06 22.24 -0.56
C VAL A 11 0.90 20.84 0.00
N CYS A 12 1.83 20.48 0.86
CA CYS A 12 1.71 19.28 1.67
C CYS A 12 0.42 19.37 2.52
N SER A 13 -0.22 18.25 2.79
CA SER A 13 -1.45 18.20 3.60
C SER A 13 -1.28 18.86 4.99
N SER A 14 -0.05 18.96 5.50
CA SER A 14 0.32 19.70 6.71
C SER A 14 0.13 21.21 6.55
N ASP A 15 0.43 21.76 5.37
CA ASP A 15 0.28 23.19 5.11
C ASP A 15 -1.19 23.58 5.00
N LEU A 16 -2.02 22.72 4.40
CA LEU A 16 -3.48 22.93 4.35
C LEU A 16 -4.09 22.94 5.78
N GLY A 17 -3.67 22.02 6.63
CA GLY A 17 -4.12 21.96 8.02
C GLY A 17 -3.67 23.18 8.83
N TYR A 18 -2.43 23.64 8.64
CA TYR A 18 -1.93 24.88 9.24
C TYR A 18 -2.73 26.10 8.79
N LEU A 19 -2.93 26.26 7.47
CA LEU A 19 -3.68 27.37 6.90
C LEU A 19 -5.13 27.38 7.39
N ALA A 20 -5.80 26.24 7.40
CA ALA A 20 -7.16 26.11 7.92
C ALA A 20 -7.23 26.49 9.40
N GLY A 21 -6.30 25.98 10.23
CA GLY A 21 -6.21 26.32 11.65
C GLY A 21 -5.95 27.80 11.88
N ARG A 22 -5.11 28.41 11.04
CA ARG A 22 -4.82 29.85 11.11
C ARG A 22 -6.01 30.71 10.73
N VAL A 23 -6.74 30.31 9.68
CA VAL A 23 -7.94 31.06 9.22
C VAL A 23 -9.07 31.00 10.25
N ILE A 24 -9.27 29.84 10.90
CA ILE A 24 -10.39 29.63 11.84
C ILE A 24 -10.07 30.15 13.25
N PHE A 25 -8.85 29.88 13.73
CA PHE A 25 -8.48 30.12 15.13
C PHE A 25 -7.34 31.13 15.34
N GLY A 26 -6.90 31.80 14.25
CA GLY A 26 -5.76 32.71 14.28
C GLY A 26 -4.40 32.01 14.33
N ASP A 27 -3.31 32.80 14.51
CA ASP A 27 -1.94 32.29 14.42
C ASP A 27 -1.61 31.20 15.46
N VAL A 28 -2.16 31.31 16.67
CA VAL A 28 -2.00 30.30 17.72
C VAL A 28 -2.69 28.99 17.31
N GLY A 29 -3.87 29.09 16.72
CA GLY A 29 -4.61 27.92 16.21
C GLY A 29 -3.86 27.19 15.10
N GLY A 30 -3.20 27.91 14.20
CA GLY A 30 -2.33 27.32 13.18
C GLY A 30 -1.16 26.54 13.79
N GLN A 31 -0.47 27.10 14.79
CA GLN A 31 0.65 26.43 15.47
C GLN A 31 0.21 25.16 16.22
N VAL A 32 -0.90 25.22 16.94
CA VAL A 32 -1.47 24.05 17.64
C VAL A 32 -1.86 22.96 16.65
N MET A 33 -2.49 23.33 15.53
CA MET A 33 -2.86 22.38 14.47
C MET A 33 -1.64 21.70 13.85
N SER A 34 -0.57 22.47 13.57
CA SER A 34 0.70 21.92 13.08
C SER A 34 1.33 20.93 14.05
N LEU A 35 1.30 21.23 15.35
CA LEU A 35 1.81 20.33 16.37
C LEU A 35 1.01 19.00 16.40
N PHE A 36 -0.31 19.06 16.32
CA PHE A 36 -1.14 17.85 16.25
C PHE A 36 -0.85 17.04 14.99
N ILE A 37 -0.73 17.69 13.83
CA ILE A 37 -0.40 17.02 12.57
C ILE A 37 0.97 16.36 12.66
N ALA A 38 1.98 17.04 13.21
CA ALA A 38 3.30 16.48 13.41
C ALA A 38 3.28 15.23 14.31
N LEU A 39 2.55 15.27 15.42
CA LEU A 39 2.39 14.11 16.32
C LEU A 39 1.68 12.94 15.62
N LEU A 40 0.65 13.22 14.82
CA LEU A 40 -0.05 12.19 14.03
C LEU A 40 0.88 11.58 12.99
N LEU A 41 1.70 12.39 12.30
CA LEU A 41 2.67 11.89 11.32
C LEU A 41 3.72 11.00 11.98
N VAL A 42 4.29 11.41 13.13
CA VAL A 42 5.25 10.57 13.87
C VAL A 42 4.61 9.24 14.28
N SER A 43 3.38 9.25 14.78
CA SER A 43 2.65 8.05 15.13
C SER A 43 2.43 7.12 13.94
N THR A 44 2.02 7.68 12.79
CA THR A 44 1.78 6.92 11.55
C THR A 44 3.07 6.30 11.01
N VAL A 45 4.16 7.08 10.98
CA VAL A 45 5.48 6.58 10.53
C VAL A 45 5.96 5.45 11.45
N SER A 46 5.84 5.61 12.77
CA SER A 46 6.20 4.57 13.74
C SER A 46 5.42 3.28 13.52
N ALA A 47 4.11 3.38 13.28
CA ALA A 47 3.27 2.22 12.98
C ALA A 47 3.71 1.52 11.69
N MET A 48 4.02 2.27 10.64
CA MET A 48 4.45 1.71 9.34
C MET A 48 5.83 1.06 9.40
N VAL A 49 6.77 1.66 10.14
CA VAL A 49 8.11 1.08 10.36
C VAL A 49 8.04 -0.25 11.12
N TYR A 50 7.06 -0.40 12.02
CA TYR A 50 6.84 -1.65 12.75
C TYR A 50 6.07 -2.70 11.93
N LEU A 51 5.02 -2.27 11.23
CA LEU A 51 4.12 -3.17 10.50
C LEU A 51 4.75 -3.69 9.20
N GLY A 52 5.46 -2.84 8.46
CA GLY A 52 6.03 -3.16 7.15
C GLY A 52 6.93 -4.41 7.17
N PRO A 53 7.94 -4.50 8.05
CA PRO A 53 8.79 -5.69 8.13
C PRO A 53 8.03 -6.96 8.51
N ARG A 54 6.98 -6.88 9.31
CA ARG A 54 6.15 -8.03 9.68
C ARG A 54 5.33 -8.57 8.51
N VAL A 55 4.78 -7.68 7.69
CA VAL A 55 4.09 -8.10 6.46
C VAL A 55 5.08 -8.76 5.49
N THR A 56 6.26 -8.19 5.34
CA THR A 56 7.32 -8.75 4.49
C THR A 56 7.82 -10.10 5.02
N GLN A 57 7.90 -10.27 6.34
CA GLN A 57 8.20 -11.54 7.01
C GLN A 57 7.14 -12.60 6.68
N ALA A 58 5.85 -12.27 6.85
CA ALA A 58 4.76 -13.19 6.53
C ALA A 58 4.77 -13.60 5.05
N MET A 59 5.09 -12.69 4.13
CA MET A 59 5.31 -13.02 2.71
C MET A 59 6.50 -13.98 2.51
N GLY A 60 7.55 -13.83 3.33
CA GLY A 60 8.70 -14.74 3.32
C GLY A 60 8.37 -16.13 3.86
N GLU A 61 7.44 -16.24 4.81
CA GLU A 61 6.96 -17.52 5.34
C GLU A 61 6.11 -18.27 4.31
N ASP A 62 5.28 -17.56 3.56
CA ASP A 62 4.41 -18.14 2.52
C ASP A 62 5.15 -18.45 1.21
N SER A 63 6.31 -17.83 0.96
CA SER A 63 7.04 -17.96 -0.31
C SER A 63 8.41 -18.57 -0.09
N HIS A 64 8.67 -19.73 -0.70
CA HIS A 64 9.97 -20.42 -0.61
C HIS A 64 11.15 -19.57 -1.12
N MET A 65 10.93 -18.76 -2.16
CA MET A 65 11.96 -17.86 -2.71
C MET A 65 12.31 -16.68 -1.80
N LEU A 66 11.39 -16.25 -0.94
CA LEU A 66 11.57 -15.11 -0.04
C LEU A 66 11.84 -15.54 1.41
N ARG A 67 12.11 -16.82 1.65
CA ARG A 67 12.31 -17.40 2.99
C ARG A 67 13.42 -16.71 3.80
N TRP A 68 14.39 -16.11 3.15
CA TRP A 68 15.43 -15.32 3.82
C TRP A 68 14.88 -14.07 4.53
N LEU A 69 13.71 -13.56 4.09
CA LEU A 69 13.00 -12.44 4.75
C LEU A 69 12.25 -12.89 6.02
N ALA A 70 11.91 -14.18 6.11
CA ALA A 70 11.25 -14.76 7.27
C ALA A 70 12.17 -14.97 8.47
N THR A 71 13.50 -14.84 8.28
CA THR A 71 14.49 -15.08 9.33
C THR A 71 14.39 -14.01 10.42
N THR A 72 14.13 -14.45 11.64
CA THR A 72 14.07 -13.60 12.82
C THR A 72 15.31 -13.79 13.69
N ASN A 73 15.70 -12.75 14.41
CA ASN A 73 16.73 -12.81 15.45
C ASN A 73 16.17 -13.46 16.72
N ASP A 74 17.00 -13.72 17.72
CA ASP A 74 16.64 -14.32 19.03
C ASP A 74 15.52 -13.53 19.75
N ASP A 75 15.41 -12.24 19.49
CA ASP A 75 14.35 -11.35 20.00
C ASP A 75 13.05 -11.36 19.16
N GLY A 76 12.95 -12.23 18.14
CA GLY A 76 11.78 -12.32 17.25
C GLY A 76 11.63 -11.15 16.26
N ILE A 77 12.72 -10.39 16.01
CA ILE A 77 12.72 -9.25 15.08
C ILE A 77 13.19 -9.73 13.70
N PRO A 78 12.42 -9.47 12.61
CA PRO A 78 12.80 -9.85 11.26
C PRO A 78 13.82 -8.85 10.66
N VAL A 79 15.10 -8.99 11.06
CA VAL A 79 16.17 -8.06 10.70
C VAL A 79 16.34 -7.92 9.17
N ASN A 80 16.25 -9.04 8.45
CA ASN A 80 16.38 -9.04 6.98
C ASN A 80 15.25 -8.26 6.31
N SER A 81 14.02 -8.37 6.82
CA SER A 81 12.87 -7.61 6.33
C SER A 81 13.01 -6.11 6.61
N VAL A 82 13.54 -5.74 7.77
CA VAL A 82 13.84 -4.33 8.12
C VAL A 82 14.89 -3.76 7.19
N LEU A 83 15.99 -4.48 6.97
CA LEU A 83 17.07 -4.04 6.05
C LEU A 83 16.58 -3.92 4.62
N PHE A 84 15.75 -4.85 4.15
CA PHE A 84 15.14 -4.81 2.84
C PHE A 84 14.25 -3.59 2.68
N GLN A 85 13.37 -3.32 3.65
CA GLN A 85 12.51 -2.13 3.65
C GLN A 85 13.33 -0.84 3.65
N MET A 86 14.39 -0.77 4.45
CA MET A 86 15.30 0.37 4.50
C MET A 86 15.99 0.59 3.14
N ALA A 87 16.48 -0.46 2.50
CA ALA A 87 17.12 -0.38 1.20
C ALA A 87 16.15 0.12 0.11
N LEU A 88 14.90 -0.38 0.12
CA LEU A 88 13.86 0.11 -0.79
C LEU A 88 13.54 1.59 -0.55
N ALA A 89 13.38 1.99 0.71
CA ALA A 89 13.10 3.39 1.07
C ALA A 89 14.22 4.32 0.59
N LEU A 90 15.49 3.95 0.83
CA LEU A 90 16.64 4.71 0.33
C LEU A 90 16.67 4.75 -1.21
N GLY A 91 16.38 3.64 -1.87
CA GLY A 91 16.27 3.58 -3.32
C GLY A 91 15.25 4.58 -3.87
N PHE A 92 14.06 4.65 -3.28
CA PHE A 92 13.03 5.62 -3.68
C PHE A 92 13.45 7.07 -3.41
N ILE A 93 14.10 7.35 -2.28
CA ILE A 93 14.58 8.70 -1.94
C ILE A 93 15.62 9.17 -2.97
N TYR A 94 16.51 8.29 -3.44
CA TYR A 94 17.53 8.65 -4.40
C TYR A 94 17.05 8.75 -5.85
N THR A 95 16.04 7.98 -6.24
CA THR A 95 15.63 7.84 -7.64
C THR A 95 14.39 8.61 -8.01
N SER A 96 13.59 9.05 -7.04
CA SER A 96 12.26 9.59 -7.31
C SER A 96 11.99 10.86 -6.51
N THR A 97 11.18 11.74 -7.11
CA THR A 97 10.64 12.90 -6.40
C THR A 97 9.53 12.44 -5.44
N PHE A 98 9.29 13.18 -4.36
CA PHE A 98 8.22 12.87 -3.39
C PHE A 98 6.85 12.68 -4.06
N GLU A 99 6.49 13.56 -4.99
CA GLU A 99 5.22 13.48 -5.75
C GLU A 99 5.11 12.17 -6.52
N GLN A 100 6.17 11.75 -7.20
CA GLN A 100 6.20 10.51 -7.95
C GLN A 100 5.99 9.29 -7.04
N VAL A 101 6.73 9.21 -5.92
CA VAL A 101 6.58 8.12 -4.94
C VAL A 101 5.15 8.05 -4.42
N PHE A 102 4.55 9.21 -4.14
CA PHE A 102 3.17 9.30 -3.68
C PHE A 102 2.17 8.76 -4.71
N ILE A 103 2.35 9.11 -5.99
CA ILE A 103 1.47 8.65 -7.08
C ILE A 103 1.59 7.15 -7.31
N TYR A 104 2.82 6.57 -7.45
CA TYR A 104 2.90 5.11 -7.68
C TYR A 104 2.45 4.31 -6.46
N THR A 105 2.73 4.79 -5.24
CA THR A 105 2.27 4.12 -4.02
C THR A 105 0.75 4.17 -3.92
N GLY A 106 0.14 5.33 -4.15
CA GLY A 106 -1.31 5.50 -4.16
C GLY A 106 -1.99 4.65 -5.22
N PHE A 107 -1.46 4.63 -6.44
CA PHE A 107 -1.95 3.79 -7.53
C PHE A 107 -1.88 2.29 -7.18
N THR A 108 -0.72 1.84 -6.69
CA THR A 108 -0.50 0.43 -6.31
C THR A 108 -1.41 0.00 -5.16
N LEU A 109 -1.57 0.83 -4.13
CA LEU A 109 -2.47 0.55 -3.01
C LEU A 109 -3.93 0.50 -3.46
N THR A 110 -4.38 1.46 -4.27
CA THR A 110 -5.75 1.49 -4.80
C THR A 110 -6.04 0.26 -5.65
N LEU A 111 -5.09 -0.14 -6.51
CA LEU A 111 -5.20 -1.35 -7.32
C LEU A 111 -5.27 -2.61 -6.44
N SER A 112 -4.42 -2.71 -5.41
CA SER A 112 -4.41 -3.84 -4.48
C SER A 112 -5.72 -3.94 -3.69
N MET A 113 -6.26 -2.83 -3.21
CA MET A 113 -7.56 -2.79 -2.54
C MET A 113 -8.70 -3.19 -3.48
N MET A 114 -8.68 -2.71 -4.73
CA MET A 114 -9.67 -3.09 -5.75
C MET A 114 -9.63 -4.59 -6.04
N LEU A 115 -8.44 -5.17 -6.20
CA LEU A 115 -8.26 -6.61 -6.39
C LEU A 115 -8.75 -7.43 -5.19
N THR A 116 -8.49 -6.96 -3.98
CA THR A 116 -8.94 -7.61 -2.74
C THR A 116 -10.47 -7.63 -2.67
N VAL A 117 -11.12 -6.51 -2.94
CA VAL A 117 -12.60 -6.44 -2.95
C VAL A 117 -13.18 -7.26 -4.10
N ALA A 118 -12.56 -7.25 -5.29
CA ALA A 118 -12.96 -8.14 -6.39
C ALA A 118 -12.82 -9.62 -6.01
N GLY A 119 -11.77 -9.97 -5.25
CA GLY A 119 -11.61 -11.32 -4.69
C GLY A 119 -12.77 -11.79 -3.83
N VAL A 120 -13.44 -10.89 -3.10
CA VAL A 120 -14.65 -11.24 -2.32
C VAL A 120 -15.78 -11.73 -3.22
N PHE A 121 -15.96 -11.14 -4.41
CA PHE A 121 -16.98 -11.61 -5.36
C PHE A 121 -16.63 -13.01 -5.89
N VAL A 122 -15.36 -13.21 -6.28
CA VAL A 122 -14.89 -14.52 -6.77
C VAL A 122 -15.05 -15.60 -5.68
N LEU A 123 -14.68 -15.27 -4.44
CA LEU A 123 -14.78 -16.20 -3.31
C LEU A 123 -16.25 -16.55 -2.99
N ARG A 124 -17.16 -15.58 -3.10
CA ARG A 124 -18.60 -15.84 -2.91
C ARG A 124 -19.20 -16.69 -4.02
N TRP A 125 -18.68 -16.56 -5.22
CA TRP A 125 -19.14 -17.35 -6.36
C TRP A 125 -18.59 -18.78 -6.35
N ARG A 126 -17.30 -18.94 -5.97
CA ARG A 126 -16.63 -20.25 -5.93
C ARG A 126 -16.97 -21.09 -4.69
N MET A 127 -17.24 -20.45 -3.57
CA MET A 127 -17.47 -21.11 -2.28
C MET A 127 -18.76 -20.58 -1.63
N PRO A 128 -19.95 -20.92 -2.18
CA PRO A 128 -21.23 -20.47 -1.64
C PRO A 128 -21.57 -21.10 -0.28
N GLU A 129 -21.04 -22.30 0.01
CA GLU A 129 -21.37 -23.10 1.19
C GLU A 129 -20.59 -22.73 2.47
N VAL A 130 -19.57 -21.87 2.36
CA VAL A 130 -18.80 -21.45 3.54
C VAL A 130 -19.70 -20.64 4.48
N GLU A 131 -19.87 -21.13 5.71
CA GLU A 131 -20.58 -20.42 6.77
C GLU A 131 -19.91 -19.08 7.04
N ARG A 132 -20.68 -17.98 6.84
CA ARG A 132 -20.19 -16.62 7.07
C ARG A 132 -20.91 -16.06 8.29
N PRO A 133 -20.17 -15.80 9.38
CA PRO A 133 -20.75 -15.27 10.62
C PRO A 133 -21.40 -13.89 10.41
N TYR A 134 -20.97 -13.14 9.39
CA TYR A 134 -21.52 -11.83 9.06
C TYR A 134 -21.89 -11.72 7.57
N ARG A 135 -23.13 -11.31 7.30
CA ARG A 135 -23.59 -10.98 5.95
C ARG A 135 -23.60 -9.47 5.79
N THR A 136 -22.77 -8.94 4.89
CA THR A 136 -22.70 -7.51 4.58
C THR A 136 -24.06 -6.97 4.21
N TRP A 137 -24.54 -5.99 4.96
CA TRP A 137 -25.82 -5.34 4.70
C TRP A 137 -25.78 -4.64 3.32
N GLY A 138 -26.84 -4.86 2.51
CA GLY A 138 -26.94 -4.26 1.17
C GLY A 138 -26.03 -4.86 0.09
N TYR A 139 -25.40 -6.02 0.34
CA TYR A 139 -24.67 -6.71 -0.73
C TYR A 139 -25.59 -6.98 -1.95
N PRO A 140 -25.14 -6.73 -3.22
CA PRO A 140 -23.78 -6.41 -3.66
C PRO A 140 -23.44 -4.91 -3.83
N VAL A 141 -24.34 -3.99 -3.44
CA VAL A 141 -24.26 -2.55 -3.78
C VAL A 141 -23.01 -1.86 -3.22
N PRO A 142 -22.66 -1.95 -1.91
CA PRO A 142 -21.49 -1.25 -1.38
C PRO A 142 -20.16 -1.69 -2.01
N PRO A 143 -19.86 -2.99 -2.20
CA PRO A 143 -18.65 -3.42 -2.87
C PRO A 143 -18.59 -3.01 -4.35
N LEU A 144 -19.72 -3.02 -5.06
CA LEU A 144 -19.79 -2.57 -6.45
C LEU A 144 -19.53 -1.07 -6.56
N LEU A 145 -20.13 -0.27 -5.68
CA LEU A 145 -19.86 1.18 -5.64
C LEU A 145 -18.39 1.46 -5.36
N PHE A 146 -17.80 0.75 -4.40
CA PHE A 146 -16.38 0.85 -4.10
C PHE A 146 -15.51 0.52 -5.32
N LEU A 147 -15.80 -0.57 -6.03
CA LEU A 147 -15.07 -0.95 -7.24
C LEU A 147 -15.23 0.09 -8.35
N ALA A 148 -16.42 0.62 -8.54
CA ALA A 148 -16.69 1.63 -9.57
C ALA A 148 -15.91 2.94 -9.29
N VAL A 149 -15.94 3.42 -8.06
CA VAL A 149 -15.20 4.64 -7.66
C VAL A 149 -13.69 4.43 -7.79
N ASN A 150 -13.16 3.31 -7.31
CA ASN A 150 -11.72 3.05 -7.40
C ASN A 150 -11.27 2.83 -8.85
N ALA A 151 -12.08 2.16 -9.68
CA ALA A 151 -11.80 2.01 -11.10
C ALA A 151 -11.78 3.38 -11.81
N TRP A 152 -12.71 4.27 -11.48
CA TRP A 152 -12.73 5.64 -11.99
C TRP A 152 -11.44 6.39 -11.60
N ILE A 153 -11.04 6.33 -10.33
CA ILE A 153 -9.81 6.97 -9.83
C ILE A 153 -8.58 6.42 -10.57
N LEU A 154 -8.48 5.09 -10.72
CA LEU A 154 -7.35 4.46 -11.42
C LEU A 154 -7.27 4.88 -12.88
N VAL A 155 -8.41 4.94 -13.58
CA VAL A 155 -8.47 5.40 -14.98
C VAL A 155 -8.06 6.87 -15.08
N TYR A 156 -8.56 7.71 -14.17
CA TYR A 156 -8.21 9.13 -14.14
C TYR A 156 -6.71 9.34 -13.93
N VAL A 157 -6.12 8.70 -12.91
CA VAL A 157 -4.68 8.77 -12.62
C VAL A 157 -3.85 8.21 -13.78
N PHE A 158 -4.31 7.14 -14.42
CA PHE A 158 -3.63 6.56 -15.58
C PHE A 158 -3.59 7.51 -16.78
N VAL A 159 -4.65 8.26 -17.01
CA VAL A 159 -4.72 9.24 -18.12
C VAL A 159 -3.92 10.50 -17.81
N ASP A 160 -3.95 10.96 -16.56
CA ASP A 160 -3.28 12.20 -16.13
C ASP A 160 -1.77 12.01 -15.95
N LYS A 161 -1.34 10.89 -15.35
CA LYS A 161 0.05 10.56 -15.03
C LYS A 161 0.42 9.15 -15.53
N PRO A 162 0.55 8.96 -16.85
CA PRO A 162 0.75 7.62 -17.43
C PRO A 162 2.08 6.99 -17.04
N THR A 163 3.15 7.77 -16.92
CA THR A 163 4.49 7.26 -16.58
C THR A 163 4.52 6.66 -15.18
N GLU A 164 3.98 7.40 -14.21
CA GLU A 164 3.91 7.00 -12.81
C GLU A 164 2.98 5.79 -12.62
N SER A 165 1.86 5.78 -13.32
CA SER A 165 0.92 4.65 -13.30
C SER A 165 1.52 3.38 -13.89
N LEU A 166 2.32 3.48 -14.97
CA LEU A 166 3.05 2.35 -15.53
C LEU A 166 4.10 1.79 -14.58
N VAL A 167 4.80 2.65 -13.82
CA VAL A 167 5.74 2.20 -12.77
C VAL A 167 4.98 1.44 -11.68
N GLY A 168 3.85 1.97 -11.20
CA GLY A 168 3.00 1.28 -10.21
C GLY A 168 2.49 -0.07 -10.72
N LEU A 169 2.05 -0.14 -11.98
CA LEU A 169 1.64 -1.39 -12.62
C LEU A 169 2.81 -2.37 -12.76
N GLY A 170 4.00 -1.86 -13.09
CA GLY A 170 5.24 -2.64 -13.16
C GLY A 170 5.59 -3.29 -11.83
N ILE A 171 5.46 -2.56 -10.72
CA ILE A 171 5.69 -3.09 -9.36
C ILE A 171 4.73 -4.25 -9.06
N VAL A 172 3.45 -4.09 -9.37
CA VAL A 172 2.46 -5.17 -9.21
C VAL A 172 2.77 -6.35 -10.14
N GLY A 173 3.15 -6.07 -11.39
CA GLY A 173 3.55 -7.09 -12.37
C GLY A 173 4.74 -7.93 -11.91
N VAL A 174 5.77 -7.28 -11.36
CA VAL A 174 6.92 -7.99 -10.76
C VAL A 174 6.48 -8.87 -9.58
N GLY A 175 5.60 -8.36 -8.72
CA GLY A 175 5.05 -9.15 -7.61
C GLY A 175 4.29 -10.40 -8.09
N VAL A 176 3.47 -10.27 -9.13
CA VAL A 176 2.75 -11.40 -9.75
C VAL A 176 3.73 -12.40 -10.38
N LEU A 177 4.75 -11.92 -11.07
CA LEU A 177 5.77 -12.80 -11.67
C LEU A 177 6.55 -13.59 -10.61
N LEU A 178 6.94 -12.93 -9.52
CA LEU A 178 7.59 -13.60 -8.38
C LEU A 178 6.69 -14.66 -7.75
N TYR A 179 5.40 -14.35 -7.61
CA TYR A 179 4.42 -15.31 -7.10
C TYR A 179 4.26 -16.53 -8.03
N LEU A 180 4.14 -16.31 -9.33
CA LEU A 180 4.04 -17.39 -10.31
C LEU A 180 5.31 -18.25 -10.36
N ALA A 181 6.49 -17.62 -10.31
CA ALA A 181 7.76 -18.31 -10.25
C ALA A 181 7.85 -19.18 -8.97
N SER A 182 7.49 -18.63 -7.81
CA SER A 182 7.45 -19.38 -6.55
C SER A 182 6.54 -20.62 -6.64
N ARG A 183 5.37 -20.49 -7.23
CA ARG A 183 4.48 -21.64 -7.45
C ARG A 183 5.06 -22.72 -8.37
N TRP A 184 5.79 -22.30 -9.38
CA TRP A 184 6.42 -23.22 -10.33
C TRP A 184 7.51 -24.05 -9.67
N PHE A 185 8.36 -23.43 -8.86
CA PHE A 185 9.40 -24.12 -8.08
C PHE A 185 8.81 -25.12 -7.08
N ILE A 186 7.72 -24.77 -6.38
CA ILE A 186 7.07 -25.69 -5.42
C ILE A 186 6.45 -26.90 -6.16
N ALA A 187 5.88 -26.70 -7.35
CA ALA A 187 5.30 -27.77 -8.14
C ALA A 187 6.36 -28.76 -8.65
N GLU A 188 7.56 -28.28 -8.93
CA GLU A 188 8.69 -29.10 -9.40
C GLU A 188 9.29 -29.92 -8.25
N GLU A 189 9.35 -29.36 -7.04
CA GLU A 189 9.87 -30.03 -5.83
C GLU A 189 8.92 -31.15 -5.37
N THR A 190 7.61 -30.92 -5.41
CA THR A 190 6.60 -31.95 -5.12
C THR A 190 6.54 -33.06 -6.18
N ALA A 191 6.94 -32.80 -7.40
CA ALA A 191 7.01 -33.81 -8.48
C ALA A 191 8.28 -34.66 -8.41
N SER A 192 9.32 -34.19 -7.73
CA SER A 192 10.61 -34.86 -7.60
C SER A 192 10.74 -35.73 -6.36
N GLU A 193 9.80 -35.67 -5.41
CA GLU A 193 9.79 -36.51 -4.21
C GLU A 193 9.21 -37.90 -4.56
N PRO A 194 10.00 -38.98 -4.62
CA PRO A 194 9.48 -40.31 -4.91
C PRO A 194 8.61 -40.76 -3.76
N ALA A 195 7.41 -41.24 -4.08
CA ALA A 195 6.49 -41.87 -3.15
C ALA A 195 7.21 -43.01 -2.41
N GLY A 196 7.64 -42.75 -1.17
CA GLY A 196 8.23 -43.74 -0.27
C GLY A 196 7.16 -44.49 0.50
#